data_f99dd8c912263be7ae5d1f5a82479250
#
_entry.id   f99dd8c912263be7ae5d1f5a82479250
#
_cell.length_a   1.000
_cell.length_b   1.000
_cell.length_c   1.000
_cell.angle_alpha   90.00
_cell.angle_beta   90.00
_cell.angle_gamma   90.00
#
_symmetry.space_group_name_H-M   'P 1'
#
loop_
_entity.id
_entity.type
_entity.pdbx_description
1 polymer ?
#
loop_
_entity_poly.entity_id
_entity_poly.type
_entity_poly.pdbx_seq_one_letter_code
_entity_poly.pdbx_strand_id
1 'polypeptide(L)'
;TRRMGYWIDMKDPYITYDNKYIETLWHLLAELYKKGLLYKGYTIQPYSPAAGTGLSNHELNQPGCYRDVKDTTCTALFRIVRDQQSERLFKGVDGDVYFMAWTTTPWTLPSNTALAVGPAIRYVRVRSFNPYTGAPLTVFLAKDLCPAYFPKKNEDLPMDGYEAGGKNVPFRVEGEYVGKDLAGIRYEPLLPWIAPDGDAFRVITGDYVTTEDGTGIVHIAPTFGADDDRVAKQSGIPPLVVVDRAGKRQPMVDRTGKFFRLEDLDPEFVRTHVDAAAYGEFAGRFVKNAYDPTLSEADPTLDVDLCMKLKFEGKAFRIEKHTHNYPHCWRTDKPVLYYPLDSWFIRTTAVKDRLIALNRTIDWKPESTGSGRFGKWLENLVDWNLSRSRYWGTPLPIWATEDHGELKCIGSVA
;
A
#
# COMPACT_ATOMS: atom_id res chain seq x y z
N THR A 1 42.10 3.88 -3.23
CA THR A 1 42.37 5.19 -2.61
C THR A 1 43.70 5.76 -3.13
N ARG A 2 44.85 5.10 -2.94
CA ARG A 2 46.15 5.59 -3.42
C ARG A 2 46.19 5.89 -4.93
N ARG A 3 45.63 4.97 -5.76
CA ARG A 3 45.55 5.19 -7.22
C ARG A 3 44.73 6.41 -7.64
N MET A 4 43.78 6.82 -6.79
CA MET A 4 42.94 8.00 -7.00
C MET A 4 43.55 9.29 -6.47
N GLY A 5 44.77 9.21 -5.88
CA GLY A 5 45.52 10.39 -5.41
C GLY A 5 45.04 10.97 -4.07
N TYR A 6 44.31 10.21 -3.27
CA TYR A 6 43.87 10.68 -1.94
C TYR A 6 45.05 10.73 -0.96
N TRP A 7 45.20 11.84 -0.28
CA TRP A 7 46.20 12.07 0.77
C TRP A 7 45.61 11.69 2.13
N ILE A 8 45.69 10.42 2.47
CA ILE A 8 45.22 9.90 3.75
C ILE A 8 46.22 8.91 4.31
N ASP A 9 46.28 8.82 5.65
CA ASP A 9 47.03 7.77 6.32
C ASP A 9 46.33 6.41 6.15
N MET A 10 47.01 5.46 5.55
CA MET A 10 46.51 4.11 5.29
C MET A 10 47.10 3.08 6.26
N LYS A 11 47.85 3.51 7.32
CA LYS A 11 48.45 2.60 8.27
C LYS A 11 47.42 2.00 9.24
N ASP A 12 46.39 2.81 9.62
CA ASP A 12 45.29 2.38 10.48
C ASP A 12 43.96 2.85 9.85
N PRO A 13 43.52 2.21 8.75
CA PRO A 13 42.32 2.64 8.06
C PRO A 13 41.08 2.24 8.84
N TYR A 14 40.04 3.09 8.80
CA TYR A 14 38.72 2.78 9.33
C TYR A 14 38.02 1.76 8.42
N ILE A 15 37.84 0.52 8.94
CA ILE A 15 37.31 -0.61 8.16
C ILE A 15 36.06 -1.16 8.85
N THR A 16 34.90 -1.08 8.21
CA THR A 16 33.60 -1.46 8.80
C THR A 16 33.37 -2.98 8.90
N TYR A 17 34.21 -3.80 8.29
CA TYR A 17 34.21 -5.26 8.45
C TYR A 17 35.30 -5.79 9.42
N ASP A 18 36.08 -4.88 10.03
CA ASP A 18 37.03 -5.25 11.08
C ASP A 18 36.29 -5.63 12.37
N ASN A 19 36.77 -6.64 13.08
CA ASN A 19 36.17 -7.11 14.33
C ASN A 19 36.04 -6.01 15.38
N LYS A 20 37.03 -5.11 15.51
CA LYS A 20 36.93 -3.97 16.44
C LYS A 20 35.72 -3.08 16.14
N TYR A 21 35.46 -2.81 14.86
CA TYR A 21 34.29 -2.04 14.46
C TYR A 21 33.00 -2.81 14.75
N ILE A 22 32.96 -4.09 14.35
CA ILE A 22 31.78 -4.96 14.51
C ILE A 22 31.42 -5.10 15.99
N GLU A 23 32.39 -5.38 16.87
CA GLU A 23 32.14 -5.52 18.31
C GLU A 23 31.70 -4.21 18.96
N THR A 24 32.27 -3.07 18.55
CA THR A 24 31.81 -1.75 19.02
C THR A 24 30.35 -1.53 18.64
N LEU A 25 29.96 -1.84 17.40
CA LEU A 25 28.60 -1.73 16.95
C LEU A 25 27.66 -2.70 17.70
N TRP A 26 28.10 -3.93 17.92
CA TRP A 26 27.35 -4.92 18.70
C TRP A 26 27.11 -4.47 20.14
N HIS A 27 28.12 -3.89 20.77
CA HIS A 27 27.98 -3.31 22.10
C HIS A 27 26.87 -2.24 22.14
N LEU A 28 26.89 -1.31 21.17
CA LEU A 28 25.87 -0.26 21.08
C LEU A 28 24.47 -0.85 20.85
N LEU A 29 24.34 -1.85 19.99
CA LEU A 29 23.06 -2.53 19.74
C LEU A 29 22.56 -3.28 20.98
N ALA A 30 23.46 -3.95 21.72
CA ALA A 30 23.12 -4.63 22.98
C ALA A 30 22.64 -3.64 24.05
N GLU A 31 23.25 -2.46 24.14
CA GLU A 31 22.80 -1.40 25.05
C GLU A 31 21.41 -0.86 24.65
N LEU A 32 21.14 -0.69 23.36
CA LEU A 32 19.81 -0.31 22.88
C LEU A 32 18.77 -1.42 23.16
N TYR A 33 19.14 -2.68 22.99
CA TYR A 33 18.28 -3.83 23.29
C TYR A 33 17.94 -3.90 24.79
N LYS A 34 18.91 -3.77 25.68
CA LYS A 34 18.70 -3.71 27.14
C LYS A 34 17.75 -2.59 27.57
N LYS A 35 17.78 -1.46 26.85
CA LYS A 35 16.88 -0.30 27.07
C LYS A 35 15.51 -0.48 26.43
N GLY A 36 15.21 -1.60 25.78
CA GLY A 36 13.97 -1.84 25.07
C GLY A 36 13.76 -0.95 23.83
N LEU A 37 14.85 -0.36 23.31
CA LEU A 37 14.80 0.50 22.12
C LEU A 37 15.06 -0.26 20.82
N LEU A 38 15.70 -1.43 20.87
CA LEU A 38 15.87 -2.32 19.72
C LEU A 38 14.81 -3.41 19.79
N TYR A 39 13.94 -3.47 18.76
CA TYR A 39 12.82 -4.40 18.74
C TYR A 39 12.55 -4.97 17.35
N LYS A 40 11.94 -6.15 17.28
CA LYS A 40 11.46 -6.76 16.05
C LYS A 40 10.04 -6.28 15.74
N GLY A 41 9.81 -5.88 14.51
CA GLY A 41 8.50 -5.46 14.01
C GLY A 41 8.40 -5.71 12.51
N TYR A 42 7.29 -5.30 11.93
CA TYR A 42 7.17 -5.26 10.48
C TYR A 42 6.68 -3.89 10.00
N THR A 43 7.01 -3.55 8.79
CA THR A 43 6.47 -2.36 8.10
C THR A 43 6.29 -2.66 6.62
N ILE A 44 5.35 -1.96 6.01
CA ILE A 44 5.22 -1.96 4.57
C ILE A 44 6.35 -1.10 4.01
N GLN A 45 7.21 -1.70 3.22
CA GLN A 45 8.37 -1.02 2.65
C GLN A 45 8.58 -1.41 1.18
N PRO A 46 9.27 -0.58 0.42
CA PRO A 46 9.63 -0.92 -0.95
C PRO A 46 10.43 -2.21 -0.99
N TYR A 47 10.02 -3.14 -1.80
CA TYR A 47 10.64 -4.46 -1.95
C TYR A 47 10.86 -4.79 -3.42
N SER A 48 12.03 -5.27 -3.78
CA SER A 48 12.32 -5.74 -5.12
C SER A 48 12.24 -7.27 -5.17
N PRO A 49 11.20 -7.86 -5.80
CA PRO A 49 11.14 -9.31 -6.00
C PRO A 49 12.36 -9.85 -6.74
N ALA A 50 12.82 -9.13 -7.77
CA ALA A 50 13.98 -9.54 -8.57
C ALA A 50 15.32 -9.50 -7.82
N ALA A 51 15.46 -8.61 -6.82
CA ALA A 51 16.65 -8.53 -5.97
C ALA A 51 16.50 -9.31 -4.65
N GLY A 52 15.29 -9.77 -4.31
CA GLY A 52 14.98 -10.49 -3.07
C GLY A 52 15.17 -9.68 -1.80
N THR A 53 15.09 -8.34 -1.86
CA THR A 53 15.40 -7.47 -0.71
C THR A 53 14.54 -6.21 -0.66
N GLY A 54 14.32 -5.70 0.57
CA GLY A 54 13.77 -4.37 0.79
C GLY A 54 14.72 -3.26 0.33
N LEU A 55 14.15 -2.14 -0.07
CA LEU A 55 14.85 -0.93 -0.48
C LEU A 55 14.57 0.19 0.52
N SER A 56 15.55 1.02 0.80
CA SER A 56 15.36 2.25 1.57
C SER A 56 14.78 3.37 0.70
N ASN A 57 14.17 4.36 1.34
CA ASN A 57 13.73 5.58 0.65
C ASN A 57 14.89 6.27 -0.08
N HIS A 58 16.11 6.22 0.49
CA HIS A 58 17.29 6.76 -0.16
C HIS A 58 17.65 6.03 -1.47
N GLU A 59 17.48 4.72 -1.51
CA GLU A 59 17.70 3.91 -2.72
C GLU A 59 16.64 4.22 -3.80
N LEU A 60 15.40 4.49 -3.40
CA LEU A 60 14.35 4.92 -4.34
C LEU A 60 14.58 6.33 -4.88
N ASN A 61 15.29 7.19 -4.14
CA ASN A 61 15.61 8.55 -4.58
C ASN A 61 16.82 8.61 -5.52
N GLN A 62 17.39 7.47 -5.94
CA GLN A 62 18.43 7.44 -6.96
C GLN A 62 17.86 7.91 -8.32
N PRO A 63 18.66 8.65 -9.12
CA PRO A 63 18.24 9.05 -10.46
C PRO A 63 17.79 7.86 -11.31
N GLY A 64 16.63 7.97 -11.96
CA GLY A 64 16.08 6.94 -12.84
C GLY A 64 15.34 5.79 -12.13
N CYS A 65 15.20 5.83 -10.79
CA CYS A 65 14.38 4.87 -10.07
C CYS A 65 12.89 5.07 -10.36
N TYR A 66 12.43 6.30 -10.41
CA TYR A 66 11.05 6.60 -10.81
C TYR A 66 10.98 6.79 -12.32
N ARG A 67 10.03 6.10 -12.96
CA ARG A 67 9.82 6.13 -14.42
C ARG A 67 8.35 6.25 -14.72
N ASP A 68 8.04 6.94 -15.80
CA ASP A 68 6.69 6.97 -16.33
C ASP A 68 6.35 5.60 -16.93
N VAL A 69 5.32 4.97 -16.39
CA VAL A 69 4.76 3.70 -16.88
C VAL A 69 3.31 3.91 -17.29
N LYS A 70 2.88 3.19 -18.31
CA LYS A 70 1.51 3.21 -18.80
C LYS A 70 0.77 1.96 -18.36
N ASP A 71 0.15 2.01 -17.20
CA ASP A 71 -0.60 0.92 -16.62
C ASP A 71 -2.10 0.99 -16.93
N THR A 72 -2.80 -0.15 -16.78
CA THR A 72 -4.25 -0.20 -16.79
C THR A 72 -4.78 0.22 -15.43
N THR A 73 -5.71 1.16 -15.41
CA THR A 73 -6.35 1.65 -14.20
C THR A 73 -7.81 1.25 -14.17
N CYS A 74 -8.39 1.16 -12.99
CA CYS A 74 -9.77 0.82 -12.78
C CYS A 74 -10.45 1.78 -11.81
N THR A 75 -11.61 2.30 -12.19
CA THR A 75 -12.57 2.88 -11.27
C THR A 75 -13.60 1.80 -10.94
N ALA A 76 -13.48 1.23 -9.74
CA ALA A 76 -14.29 0.13 -9.27
C ALA A 76 -15.51 0.62 -8.48
N LEU A 77 -16.57 -0.19 -8.48
CA LEU A 77 -17.86 0.07 -7.85
C LEU A 77 -18.03 -0.84 -6.63
N PHE A 78 -18.02 -0.26 -5.44
CA PHE A 78 -18.18 -0.97 -4.16
C PHE A 78 -19.63 -0.79 -3.69
N ARG A 79 -20.43 -1.86 -3.72
CA ARG A 79 -21.84 -1.80 -3.38
C ARG A 79 -22.02 -1.53 -1.88
N ILE A 80 -22.78 -0.49 -1.54
CA ILE A 80 -23.09 -0.13 -0.16
C ILE A 80 -24.09 -1.14 0.40
N VAL A 81 -23.79 -1.67 1.57
CA VAL A 81 -24.76 -2.49 2.33
C VAL A 81 -25.85 -1.58 2.88
N ARG A 82 -27.12 -1.93 2.56
CA ARG A 82 -28.27 -1.17 3.06
C ARG A 82 -28.60 -1.63 4.48
N ASP A 83 -28.33 -0.75 5.44
CA ASP A 83 -28.57 -0.96 6.86
C ASP A 83 -29.06 0.35 7.53
N GLN A 84 -29.28 0.32 8.83
CA GLN A 84 -29.75 1.49 9.58
C GLN A 84 -28.83 2.71 9.43
N GLN A 85 -27.53 2.52 9.35
CA GLN A 85 -26.53 3.61 9.23
C GLN A 85 -26.51 4.19 7.81
N SER A 86 -26.66 3.36 6.80
CA SER A 86 -26.60 3.73 5.38
C SER A 86 -27.94 4.15 4.80
N GLU A 87 -29.09 3.88 5.45
CA GLU A 87 -30.44 4.11 4.90
C GLU A 87 -30.63 5.53 4.32
N ARG A 88 -30.04 6.54 4.96
CA ARG A 88 -30.08 7.94 4.47
C ARG A 88 -29.43 8.13 3.10
N LEU A 89 -28.51 7.24 2.69
CA LEU A 89 -27.82 7.27 1.40
C LEU A 89 -28.72 6.71 0.29
N PHE A 90 -29.75 5.95 0.65
CA PHE A 90 -30.73 5.35 -0.27
C PHE A 90 -32.01 6.16 -0.43
N LYS A 91 -32.13 7.30 0.25
CA LYS A 91 -33.35 8.12 0.17
C LYS A 91 -33.66 8.54 -1.26
N GLY A 92 -34.81 8.09 -1.80
CA GLY A 92 -35.24 8.36 -3.18
C GLY A 92 -34.48 7.58 -4.25
N VAL A 93 -33.80 6.50 -3.88
CA VAL A 93 -33.10 5.60 -4.80
C VAL A 93 -33.80 4.25 -4.83
N ASP A 94 -34.23 3.85 -6.03
CA ASP A 94 -34.69 2.49 -6.31
C ASP A 94 -33.49 1.70 -6.86
N GLY A 95 -32.90 0.83 -6.04
CA GLY A 95 -31.77 0.00 -6.42
C GLY A 95 -30.53 0.21 -5.57
N ASP A 96 -29.41 -0.24 -6.10
CA ASP A 96 -28.13 -0.27 -5.40
C ASP A 96 -27.41 1.09 -5.46
N VAL A 97 -26.65 1.36 -4.40
CA VAL A 97 -25.79 2.54 -4.27
C VAL A 97 -24.36 2.08 -4.07
N TYR A 98 -23.41 2.76 -4.71
CA TYR A 98 -22.01 2.36 -4.74
C TYR A 98 -21.07 3.49 -4.32
N PHE A 99 -19.95 3.14 -3.71
CA PHE A 99 -18.76 4.00 -3.68
C PHE A 99 -17.93 3.75 -4.92
N MET A 100 -17.43 4.82 -5.57
CA MET A 100 -16.45 4.74 -6.67
C MET A 100 -15.06 4.93 -6.12
N ALA A 101 -14.18 3.94 -6.28
CA ALA A 101 -12.76 4.09 -5.97
C ALA A 101 -11.89 3.79 -7.19
N TRP A 102 -10.89 4.65 -7.43
CA TRP A 102 -9.95 4.52 -8.53
C TRP A 102 -8.61 3.97 -8.06
N THR A 103 -7.99 3.12 -8.88
CA THR A 103 -6.66 2.59 -8.62
C THR A 103 -5.81 2.48 -9.88
N THR A 104 -4.51 2.72 -9.75
CA THR A 104 -3.48 2.46 -10.77
C THR A 104 -2.89 1.05 -10.66
N THR A 105 -3.27 0.30 -9.63
CA THR A 105 -2.78 -1.05 -9.33
C THR A 105 -3.94 -2.02 -9.10
N PRO A 106 -4.73 -2.38 -10.13
CA PRO A 106 -5.89 -3.27 -9.96
C PRO A 106 -5.60 -4.59 -9.28
N TRP A 107 -4.36 -5.10 -9.38
CA TRP A 107 -3.93 -6.32 -8.72
C TRP A 107 -4.01 -6.27 -7.18
N THR A 108 -4.12 -5.07 -6.56
CA THR A 108 -4.32 -4.93 -5.12
C THR A 108 -5.79 -4.98 -4.69
N LEU A 109 -6.75 -4.85 -5.64
CA LEU A 109 -8.18 -4.88 -5.34
C LEU A 109 -8.66 -6.15 -4.62
N PRO A 110 -8.12 -7.36 -4.91
CA PRO A 110 -8.48 -8.55 -4.15
C PRO A 110 -8.08 -8.50 -2.67
N SER A 111 -7.14 -7.63 -2.32
CA SER A 111 -6.68 -7.42 -0.94
C SER A 111 -7.35 -6.21 -0.26
N ASN A 112 -8.40 -5.67 -0.87
CA ASN A 112 -9.17 -4.57 -0.28
C ASN A 112 -9.83 -5.01 1.04
N THR A 113 -9.72 -4.16 2.08
CA THR A 113 -10.40 -4.37 3.37
C THR A 113 -11.11 -3.13 3.90
N ALA A 114 -10.86 -1.96 3.31
CA ALA A 114 -11.58 -0.72 3.63
C ALA A 114 -11.61 0.24 2.43
N LEU A 115 -12.42 1.29 2.54
CA LEU A 115 -12.37 2.48 1.70
C LEU A 115 -12.07 3.68 2.58
N ALA A 116 -11.17 4.57 2.15
CA ALA A 116 -10.87 5.80 2.88
C ALA A 116 -11.45 7.04 2.19
N VAL A 117 -12.02 7.92 3.00
CA VAL A 117 -12.53 9.24 2.58
C VAL A 117 -11.83 10.35 3.35
N GLY A 118 -11.66 11.51 2.74
CA GLY A 118 -11.16 12.69 3.43
C GLY A 118 -12.24 13.27 4.36
N PRO A 119 -12.00 13.42 5.66
CA PRO A 119 -13.06 13.78 6.61
C PRO A 119 -13.72 15.12 6.31
N ALA A 120 -13.01 16.07 5.72
CA ALA A 120 -13.49 17.40 5.37
C ALA A 120 -13.90 17.52 3.87
N ILE A 121 -13.61 16.52 3.04
CA ILE A 121 -13.95 16.53 1.62
C ILE A 121 -15.47 16.41 1.46
N ARG A 122 -16.00 17.12 0.46
CA ARG A 122 -17.41 17.02 0.06
C ARG A 122 -17.57 15.96 -1.00
N TYR A 123 -18.55 15.09 -0.82
CA TYR A 123 -18.92 14.01 -1.71
C TYR A 123 -20.32 14.25 -2.26
N VAL A 124 -20.54 13.86 -3.49
CA VAL A 124 -21.85 13.94 -4.14
C VAL A 124 -22.39 12.55 -4.42
N ARG A 125 -23.69 12.41 -4.29
CA ARG A 125 -24.44 11.26 -4.78
C ARG A 125 -24.92 11.58 -6.19
N VAL A 126 -24.54 10.74 -7.14
CA VAL A 126 -24.85 10.90 -8.55
C VAL A 126 -25.66 9.72 -9.04
N ARG A 127 -26.86 9.97 -9.57
CA ARG A 127 -27.64 8.99 -10.31
C ARG A 127 -27.25 9.03 -11.78
N SER A 128 -26.97 7.86 -12.35
CA SER A 128 -26.45 7.70 -13.71
C SER A 128 -26.67 6.27 -14.21
N PHE A 129 -25.83 5.83 -15.14
CA PHE A 129 -25.79 4.48 -15.68
C PHE A 129 -24.38 3.94 -15.71
N ASN A 130 -24.25 2.61 -15.59
CA ASN A 130 -22.98 1.96 -15.81
C ASN A 130 -22.65 2.01 -17.32
N PRO A 131 -21.51 2.59 -17.73
CA PRO A 131 -21.18 2.76 -19.14
C PRO A 131 -21.04 1.45 -19.91
N TYR A 132 -20.71 0.36 -19.22
CA TYR A 132 -20.47 -0.94 -19.85
C TYR A 132 -21.71 -1.81 -19.96
N THR A 133 -22.61 -1.74 -18.98
CA THR A 133 -23.80 -2.60 -18.92
C THR A 133 -25.08 -1.86 -19.29
N GLY A 134 -25.09 -0.54 -19.26
CA GLY A 134 -26.31 0.29 -19.45
C GLY A 134 -27.25 0.26 -18.22
N ALA A 135 -26.92 -0.48 -17.17
CA ALA A 135 -27.76 -0.58 -15.97
C ALA A 135 -27.82 0.74 -15.20
N PRO A 136 -28.97 1.11 -14.61
CA PRO A 136 -29.07 2.24 -13.68
C PRO A 136 -28.09 2.13 -12.55
N LEU A 137 -27.48 3.25 -12.16
CA LEU A 137 -26.40 3.29 -11.19
C LEU A 137 -26.50 4.56 -10.32
N THR A 138 -26.36 4.41 -9.02
CA THR A 138 -26.18 5.53 -8.10
C THR A 138 -24.83 5.42 -7.41
N VAL A 139 -24.01 6.47 -7.50
CA VAL A 139 -22.61 6.42 -7.03
C VAL A 139 -22.26 7.61 -6.15
N PHE A 140 -21.25 7.39 -5.29
CA PHE A 140 -20.58 8.42 -4.50
C PHE A 140 -19.17 8.66 -5.01
N LEU A 141 -18.80 9.93 -5.16
CA LEU A 141 -17.43 10.39 -5.42
C LEU A 141 -17.25 11.81 -4.89
N ALA A 142 -16.02 12.29 -4.81
CA ALA A 142 -15.73 13.67 -4.40
C ALA A 142 -16.36 14.67 -5.37
N LYS A 143 -16.96 15.73 -4.82
CA LYS A 143 -17.65 16.78 -5.61
C LYS A 143 -16.74 17.43 -6.65
N ASP A 144 -15.50 17.75 -6.24
CA ASP A 144 -14.54 18.44 -7.11
C ASP A 144 -14.06 17.56 -8.27
N LEU A 145 -14.13 16.22 -8.12
CA LEU A 145 -13.75 15.25 -9.14
C LEU A 145 -14.95 14.78 -9.99
N CYS A 146 -16.19 15.13 -9.60
CA CYS A 146 -17.38 14.75 -10.33
C CYS A 146 -17.33 15.14 -11.84
N PRO A 147 -16.87 16.34 -12.23
CA PRO A 147 -16.82 16.73 -13.65
C PRO A 147 -15.90 15.84 -14.52
N ALA A 148 -14.89 15.17 -13.95
CA ALA A 148 -14.00 14.27 -14.67
C ALA A 148 -14.70 12.96 -15.08
N TYR A 149 -15.70 12.55 -14.32
CA TYR A 149 -16.50 11.35 -14.56
C TYR A 149 -17.83 11.67 -15.24
N PHE A 150 -18.45 12.78 -14.89
CA PHE A 150 -19.77 13.24 -15.31
C PHE A 150 -19.66 14.66 -15.88
N PRO A 151 -19.30 14.80 -17.18
CA PRO A 151 -19.15 16.10 -17.82
C PRO A 151 -20.48 16.88 -17.82
N LYS A 152 -20.42 18.16 -17.43
CA LYS A 152 -21.61 19.01 -17.24
C LYS A 152 -22.58 19.02 -18.43
N LYS A 153 -22.08 18.89 -19.65
CA LYS A 153 -22.90 18.79 -20.89
C LYS A 153 -23.85 17.60 -20.88
N ASN A 154 -23.65 16.60 -20.07
CA ASN A 154 -24.48 15.40 -19.96
C ASN A 154 -25.54 15.50 -18.85
N GLU A 155 -25.50 16.57 -18.03
CA GLU A 155 -26.40 16.72 -16.87
C GLU A 155 -27.86 16.87 -17.29
N ASP A 156 -28.12 17.56 -18.42
CA ASP A 156 -29.47 17.81 -18.92
C ASP A 156 -30.00 16.72 -19.85
N LEU A 157 -29.19 15.67 -20.15
CA LEU A 157 -29.62 14.58 -21.00
C LEU A 157 -30.79 13.79 -20.37
N PRO A 158 -31.71 13.22 -21.17
CA PRO A 158 -32.75 12.34 -20.65
C PRO A 158 -32.19 11.18 -19.86
N MET A 159 -32.84 10.84 -18.73
CA MET A 159 -32.46 9.71 -17.86
C MET A 159 -33.15 8.41 -18.27
N ASP A 160 -33.68 8.33 -19.48
CA ASP A 160 -34.29 7.16 -20.09
C ASP A 160 -33.60 6.86 -21.42
N GLY A 161 -33.62 5.61 -21.82
CA GLY A 161 -33.09 5.18 -23.12
C GLY A 161 -31.56 5.17 -23.24
N TYR A 162 -30.80 5.21 -22.14
CA TYR A 162 -29.36 5.04 -22.23
C TYR A 162 -29.00 3.58 -22.54
N GLU A 163 -28.17 3.39 -23.56
CA GLU A 163 -27.66 2.07 -23.96
C GLU A 163 -26.19 1.92 -23.64
N ALA A 164 -25.77 0.68 -23.30
CA ALA A 164 -24.38 0.33 -23.01
C ALA A 164 -23.42 0.77 -24.13
N GLY A 165 -22.30 1.39 -23.76
CA GLY A 165 -21.31 1.92 -24.71
C GLY A 165 -21.62 3.30 -25.26
N GLY A 166 -22.75 3.89 -24.89
CA GLY A 166 -23.10 5.27 -25.28
C GLY A 166 -22.06 6.27 -24.77
N LYS A 167 -21.58 7.18 -25.64
CA LYS A 167 -20.53 8.14 -25.32
C LYS A 167 -20.92 9.19 -24.27
N ASN A 168 -22.20 9.54 -24.23
CA ASN A 168 -22.74 10.58 -23.36
C ASN A 168 -23.62 9.94 -22.29
N VAL A 169 -23.05 9.64 -21.16
CA VAL A 169 -23.75 9.02 -20.03
C VAL A 169 -24.56 10.10 -19.29
N PRO A 170 -25.89 10.02 -19.25
CA PRO A 170 -26.73 10.98 -18.50
C PRO A 170 -26.49 10.87 -17.02
N PHE A 171 -26.63 11.97 -16.28
CA PHE A 171 -26.49 11.95 -14.82
C PHE A 171 -27.29 13.04 -14.12
N ARG A 172 -27.55 12.88 -12.83
CA ARG A 172 -28.12 13.90 -11.94
C ARG A 172 -27.38 13.85 -10.58
N VAL A 173 -26.98 15.01 -10.08
CA VAL A 173 -26.48 15.14 -8.71
C VAL A 173 -27.68 15.27 -7.77
N GLU A 174 -27.83 14.32 -6.84
CA GLU A 174 -29.03 14.20 -5.99
C GLU A 174 -28.76 14.47 -4.50
N GLY A 175 -27.54 14.70 -4.10
CA GLY A 175 -27.19 14.97 -2.70
C GLY A 175 -25.73 15.31 -2.51
N GLU A 176 -25.44 16.01 -1.42
CA GLU A 176 -24.08 16.36 -1.00
C GLU A 176 -23.87 15.93 0.45
N TYR A 177 -22.69 15.37 0.72
CA TYR A 177 -22.32 14.76 2.01
C TYR A 177 -20.89 15.17 2.38
N VAL A 178 -20.57 15.18 3.65
CA VAL A 178 -19.20 15.41 4.14
C VAL A 178 -18.57 14.05 4.45
N GLY A 179 -17.27 13.88 4.14
CA GLY A 179 -16.61 12.57 4.28
C GLY A 179 -16.70 11.96 5.68
N LYS A 180 -16.58 12.77 6.74
CA LYS A 180 -16.75 12.28 8.11
C LYS A 180 -18.11 11.59 8.34
N ASP A 181 -19.16 11.99 7.62
CA ASP A 181 -20.49 11.41 7.74
C ASP A 181 -20.62 10.07 6.99
N LEU A 182 -19.69 9.76 6.10
CA LEU A 182 -19.63 8.48 5.40
C LEU A 182 -18.84 7.41 6.18
N ALA A 183 -18.11 7.81 7.22
CA ALA A 183 -17.34 6.88 8.04
C ALA A 183 -18.23 5.81 8.71
N GLY A 184 -17.76 4.57 8.71
CA GLY A 184 -18.49 3.43 9.28
C GLY A 184 -19.49 2.76 8.34
N ILE A 185 -19.87 3.41 7.22
CA ILE A 185 -20.76 2.80 6.23
C ILE A 185 -20.11 1.52 5.67
N ARG A 186 -20.87 0.42 5.65
CA ARG A 186 -20.43 -0.88 5.16
C ARG A 186 -20.68 -1.00 3.67
N TYR A 187 -19.81 -1.79 3.02
CA TYR A 187 -19.95 -2.15 1.62
C TYR A 187 -19.65 -3.64 1.42
N GLU A 188 -20.12 -4.22 0.34
CA GLU A 188 -19.83 -5.61 -0.01
C GLU A 188 -18.41 -5.73 -0.57
N PRO A 189 -17.67 -6.82 -0.26
CA PRO A 189 -16.35 -7.06 -0.84
C PRO A 189 -16.43 -7.10 -2.37
N LEU A 190 -15.52 -6.36 -3.02
CA LEU A 190 -15.48 -6.27 -4.49
C LEU A 190 -15.18 -7.64 -5.12
N LEU A 191 -14.17 -8.31 -4.58
CA LEU A 191 -13.68 -9.63 -4.99
C LEU A 191 -13.58 -10.53 -3.75
N PRO A 192 -14.67 -11.25 -3.41
CA PRO A 192 -14.75 -12.03 -2.17
C PRO A 192 -14.00 -13.38 -2.26
N TRP A 193 -12.75 -13.34 -2.74
CA TRP A 193 -11.95 -14.56 -2.97
C TRP A 193 -11.40 -15.15 -1.68
N ILE A 194 -11.07 -14.28 -0.72
CA ILE A 194 -10.51 -14.66 0.58
C ILE A 194 -11.22 -13.84 1.65
N ALA A 195 -11.68 -14.52 2.69
CA ALA A 195 -12.28 -13.86 3.85
C ALA A 195 -11.20 -13.33 4.80
N PRO A 196 -11.21 -12.03 5.16
CA PRO A 196 -10.30 -11.49 6.16
C PRO A 196 -10.72 -11.92 7.58
N ASP A 197 -9.74 -11.98 8.48
CA ASP A 197 -10.01 -12.20 9.91
C ASP A 197 -10.43 -10.87 10.55
N GLY A 198 -11.70 -10.71 10.88
CA GLY A 198 -12.20 -9.56 11.65
C GLY A 198 -13.08 -8.59 10.87
N ASP A 199 -13.25 -7.38 11.42
CA ASP A 199 -14.23 -6.38 10.95
C ASP A 199 -13.68 -5.53 9.80
N ALA A 200 -13.86 -6.00 8.58
CA ALA A 200 -13.46 -5.35 7.33
C ALA A 200 -14.65 -4.72 6.58
N PHE A 201 -14.40 -4.20 5.39
CA PHE A 201 -15.34 -3.71 4.39
C PHE A 201 -16.24 -2.56 4.89
N ARG A 202 -15.62 -1.56 5.48
CA ARG A 202 -16.27 -0.32 5.88
C ARG A 202 -15.46 0.90 5.49
N VAL A 203 -16.14 2.05 5.39
CA VAL A 203 -15.50 3.32 5.11
C VAL A 203 -14.78 3.84 6.35
N ILE A 204 -13.56 4.30 6.21
CA ILE A 204 -12.75 4.95 7.23
C ILE A 204 -12.38 6.36 6.79
N THR A 205 -11.87 7.18 7.69
CA THR A 205 -11.32 8.49 7.35
C THR A 205 -9.81 8.40 7.17
N GLY A 206 -9.28 9.09 6.14
CA GLY A 206 -7.84 9.22 5.88
C GLY A 206 -7.45 10.68 5.67
N ASP A 207 -6.43 11.13 6.38
CA ASP A 207 -5.89 12.50 6.31
C ASP A 207 -5.12 12.79 5.00
N TYR A 208 -4.72 11.74 4.30
CA TYR A 208 -3.96 11.80 3.03
C TYR A 208 -4.85 11.76 1.78
N VAL A 209 -6.17 11.58 1.95
CA VAL A 209 -7.09 11.59 0.80
C VAL A 209 -7.19 12.99 0.22
N THR A 210 -6.94 13.10 -1.08
CA THR A 210 -6.98 14.37 -1.84
C THR A 210 -8.06 14.37 -2.92
N THR A 211 -8.26 15.51 -3.55
CA THR A 211 -9.12 15.71 -4.72
C THR A 211 -8.32 16.15 -5.95
N GLU A 212 -7.04 15.78 -6.02
CA GLU A 212 -6.18 16.11 -7.15
C GLU A 212 -6.43 15.19 -8.34
N ASP A 213 -6.63 13.90 -8.08
CA ASP A 213 -6.98 12.89 -9.08
C ASP A 213 -7.85 11.77 -8.49
N GLY A 214 -8.22 10.79 -9.34
CA GLY A 214 -9.06 9.67 -8.94
C GLY A 214 -10.51 10.06 -8.67
N THR A 215 -11.11 9.53 -7.60
CA THR A 215 -12.51 9.75 -7.20
C THR A 215 -12.65 10.45 -5.84
N GLY A 216 -11.55 10.70 -5.13
CA GLY A 216 -11.55 11.17 -3.75
C GLY A 216 -11.99 10.10 -2.72
N ILE A 217 -12.13 8.86 -3.17
CA ILE A 217 -12.32 7.66 -2.33
C ILE A 217 -11.20 6.69 -2.67
N VAL A 218 -10.39 6.33 -1.68
CA VAL A 218 -9.22 5.48 -1.86
C VAL A 218 -9.54 4.07 -1.37
N HIS A 219 -9.26 3.06 -2.20
CA HIS A 219 -9.33 1.68 -1.76
C HIS A 219 -8.12 1.35 -0.88
N ILE A 220 -8.33 0.61 0.20
CA ILE A 220 -7.32 0.31 1.21
C ILE A 220 -6.94 -1.16 1.13
N ALA A 221 -5.66 -1.43 0.85
CA ALA A 221 -5.04 -2.75 0.89
C ALA A 221 -3.82 -2.72 1.84
N PRO A 222 -4.01 -2.94 3.14
CA PRO A 222 -2.99 -2.71 4.18
C PRO A 222 -1.70 -3.50 3.98
N THR A 223 -1.73 -4.61 3.24
CA THR A 223 -0.56 -5.42 2.94
C THR A 223 0.33 -4.85 1.83
N PHE A 224 -0.15 -3.84 1.07
CA PHE A 224 0.54 -3.32 -0.12
C PHE A 224 0.67 -1.79 -0.16
N GLY A 225 0.22 -1.08 0.86
CA GLY A 225 0.36 0.37 1.00
C GLY A 225 0.79 0.78 2.40
N ALA A 226 1.81 1.64 2.52
CA ALA A 226 2.29 2.10 3.83
C ALA A 226 1.26 3.01 4.53
N ASP A 227 0.64 3.91 3.79
CA ASP A 227 -0.45 4.75 4.30
C ASP A 227 -1.70 3.91 4.58
N ASP A 228 -2.00 2.92 3.73
CA ASP A 228 -3.10 1.98 3.93
C ASP A 228 -2.94 1.21 5.24
N ASP A 229 -1.76 0.65 5.51
CA ASP A 229 -1.45 -0.06 6.77
C ASP A 229 -1.60 0.87 7.99
N ARG A 230 -1.09 2.11 7.88
CA ARG A 230 -1.18 3.11 8.95
C ARG A 230 -2.63 3.43 9.30
N VAL A 231 -3.46 3.80 8.33
CA VAL A 231 -4.85 4.21 8.59
C VAL A 231 -5.74 3.02 8.94
N ALA A 232 -5.47 1.84 8.38
CA ALA A 232 -6.14 0.60 8.73
C ALA A 232 -5.91 0.25 10.21
N LYS A 233 -4.66 0.28 10.68
CA LYS A 233 -4.32 0.05 12.10
C LYS A 233 -4.99 1.06 13.03
N GLN A 234 -4.98 2.35 12.68
CA GLN A 234 -5.65 3.39 13.46
C GLN A 234 -7.17 3.19 13.55
N SER A 235 -7.76 2.61 12.52
CA SER A 235 -9.20 2.36 12.43
C SER A 235 -9.62 0.94 12.82
N GLY A 236 -8.69 0.08 13.24
CA GLY A 236 -8.98 -1.31 13.59
C GLY A 236 -9.44 -2.16 12.39
N ILE A 237 -8.96 -1.85 11.19
CA ILE A 237 -9.21 -2.65 9.97
C ILE A 237 -8.15 -3.75 9.87
N PRO A 238 -8.53 -5.02 9.74
CA PRO A 238 -7.58 -6.10 9.53
C PRO A 238 -6.96 -6.05 8.14
N PRO A 239 -5.67 -6.43 7.97
CA PRO A 239 -5.13 -6.73 6.66
C PRO A 239 -5.72 -8.04 6.13
N LEU A 240 -5.89 -8.15 4.82
CA LEU A 240 -6.19 -9.42 4.19
C LEU A 240 -4.88 -10.21 4.04
N VAL A 241 -4.84 -11.40 4.63
CA VAL A 241 -3.68 -12.29 4.63
C VAL A 241 -4.10 -13.71 4.31
N VAL A 242 -3.17 -14.48 3.76
CA VAL A 242 -3.28 -15.92 3.57
C VAL A 242 -2.43 -16.66 4.60
N VAL A 243 -2.69 -17.94 4.80
CA VAL A 243 -1.87 -18.83 5.63
C VAL A 243 -1.16 -19.83 4.72
N ASP A 244 0.19 -19.84 4.75
CA ASP A 244 0.98 -20.79 3.98
C ASP A 244 1.03 -22.17 4.66
N ARG A 245 1.58 -23.19 3.97
CA ARG A 245 1.69 -24.56 4.50
C ARG A 245 2.51 -24.68 5.79
N ALA A 246 3.33 -23.70 6.11
CA ALA A 246 4.07 -23.64 7.37
C ALA A 246 3.27 -22.97 8.50
N GLY A 247 1.99 -22.62 8.26
CA GLY A 247 1.13 -21.93 9.21
C GLY A 247 1.46 -20.45 9.37
N LYS A 248 2.29 -19.87 8.49
CA LYS A 248 2.68 -18.47 8.55
C LYS A 248 1.69 -17.60 7.80
N ARG A 249 1.30 -16.47 8.42
CA ARG A 249 0.48 -15.43 7.78
C ARG A 249 1.32 -14.65 6.77
N GLN A 250 0.83 -14.53 5.55
CA GLN A 250 1.48 -13.90 4.41
C GLN A 250 0.50 -12.94 3.70
N PRO A 251 0.98 -11.92 2.96
CA PRO A 251 0.12 -11.24 1.98
C PRO A 251 -0.37 -12.22 0.91
N MET A 252 -1.39 -11.84 0.15
CA MET A 252 -1.85 -12.67 -1.00
C MET A 252 -0.78 -12.90 -2.08
N VAL A 253 0.20 -12.01 -2.16
CA VAL A 253 1.31 -12.07 -3.11
C VAL A 253 2.55 -12.56 -2.38
N ASP A 254 3.26 -13.49 -2.95
CA ASP A 254 4.51 -14.01 -2.40
C ASP A 254 5.70 -13.07 -2.68
N ARG A 255 6.88 -13.40 -2.14
CA ARG A 255 8.09 -12.59 -2.33
C ARG A 255 8.64 -12.58 -3.76
N THR A 256 8.16 -13.46 -4.62
CA THR A 256 8.51 -13.46 -6.07
C THR A 256 7.60 -12.55 -6.88
N GLY A 257 6.54 -12.02 -6.27
CA GLY A 257 5.55 -11.16 -6.92
C GLY A 257 4.41 -11.94 -7.58
N LYS A 258 4.09 -13.16 -7.09
CA LYS A 258 2.98 -13.99 -7.54
C LYS A 258 1.87 -14.03 -6.50
N PHE A 259 0.63 -14.13 -6.93
CA PHE A 259 -0.42 -14.65 -6.05
C PHE A 259 -0.07 -16.07 -5.62
N PHE A 260 -0.25 -16.39 -4.34
CA PHE A 260 -0.04 -17.75 -3.85
C PHE A 260 -0.87 -18.75 -4.64
N ARG A 261 -0.31 -19.91 -4.96
CA ARG A 261 -1.10 -21.03 -5.51
C ARG A 261 -1.90 -21.66 -4.39
N LEU A 262 -3.03 -22.27 -4.72
CA LEU A 262 -3.85 -22.98 -3.73
C LEU A 262 -3.07 -24.10 -3.02
N GLU A 263 -2.22 -24.81 -3.76
CA GLU A 263 -1.36 -25.86 -3.22
C GLU A 263 -0.27 -25.38 -2.27
N ASP A 264 0.08 -24.09 -2.27
CA ASP A 264 1.09 -23.49 -1.39
C ASP A 264 0.48 -22.98 -0.08
N LEU A 265 -0.85 -22.97 0.02
CA LEU A 265 -1.58 -22.54 1.20
C LEU A 265 -1.90 -23.71 2.13
N ASP A 266 -2.17 -23.39 3.39
CA ASP A 266 -2.67 -24.35 4.38
C ASP A 266 -4.03 -24.91 3.94
N PRO A 267 -4.23 -26.24 3.89
CA PRO A 267 -5.48 -26.84 3.39
C PRO A 267 -6.71 -26.45 4.21
N GLU A 268 -6.56 -26.27 5.52
CA GLU A 268 -7.69 -25.89 6.39
C GLU A 268 -8.07 -24.42 6.15
N PHE A 269 -7.07 -23.55 5.97
CA PHE A 269 -7.30 -22.17 5.57
C PHE A 269 -8.02 -22.08 4.23
N VAL A 270 -7.58 -22.84 3.22
CA VAL A 270 -8.25 -22.90 1.91
C VAL A 270 -9.71 -23.32 2.05
N ARG A 271 -9.98 -24.37 2.83
CA ARG A 271 -11.33 -24.88 3.04
C ARG A 271 -12.27 -23.89 3.72
N THR A 272 -11.75 -23.07 4.63
CA THR A 272 -12.58 -22.23 5.51
C THR A 272 -12.64 -20.75 5.07
N HIS A 273 -11.62 -20.24 4.34
CA HIS A 273 -11.49 -18.82 4.06
C HIS A 273 -11.38 -18.48 2.57
N VAL A 274 -11.17 -19.48 1.69
CA VAL A 274 -10.88 -19.21 0.27
C VAL A 274 -12.02 -19.75 -0.61
N ASP A 275 -12.56 -18.88 -1.46
CA ASP A 275 -13.32 -19.34 -2.64
C ASP A 275 -12.33 -19.88 -3.67
N ALA A 276 -12.06 -21.19 -3.61
CA ALA A 276 -11.06 -21.83 -4.44
C ALA A 276 -11.37 -21.75 -5.94
N ALA A 277 -12.64 -21.67 -6.34
CA ALA A 277 -13.03 -21.54 -7.73
C ALA A 277 -12.70 -20.13 -8.26
N ALA A 278 -13.11 -19.09 -7.55
CA ALA A 278 -12.89 -17.70 -7.96
C ALA A 278 -11.41 -17.28 -7.84
N TYR A 279 -10.74 -17.65 -6.75
CA TYR A 279 -9.32 -17.35 -6.55
C TYR A 279 -8.42 -18.16 -7.48
N GLY A 280 -8.76 -19.43 -7.74
CA GLY A 280 -7.96 -20.35 -8.55
C GLY A 280 -7.71 -19.87 -9.99
N GLU A 281 -8.62 -19.05 -10.54
CA GLU A 281 -8.46 -18.42 -11.86
C GLU A 281 -7.20 -17.53 -11.93
N PHE A 282 -6.82 -16.92 -10.81
CA PHE A 282 -5.72 -15.95 -10.70
C PHE A 282 -4.52 -16.46 -9.87
N ALA A 283 -4.66 -17.59 -9.17
CA ALA A 283 -3.62 -18.18 -8.35
C ALA A 283 -2.34 -18.47 -9.15
N GLY A 284 -1.18 -18.16 -8.60
CA GLY A 284 0.12 -18.38 -9.22
C GLY A 284 0.51 -17.38 -10.31
N ARG A 285 -0.33 -16.38 -10.63
CA ARG A 285 -0.01 -15.35 -11.60
C ARG A 285 0.84 -14.24 -11.00
N PHE A 286 1.79 -13.72 -11.78
CA PHE A 286 2.58 -12.56 -11.40
C PHE A 286 1.75 -11.26 -11.45
N VAL A 287 1.93 -10.39 -10.47
CA VAL A 287 1.25 -9.09 -10.42
C VAL A 287 1.83 -8.05 -11.39
N LYS A 288 3.05 -8.28 -11.86
CA LYS A 288 3.68 -7.51 -12.95
C LYS A 288 4.38 -8.48 -13.91
N ASN A 289 4.16 -8.33 -15.23
CA ASN A 289 4.83 -9.16 -16.25
C ASN A 289 6.34 -9.11 -16.14
N ALA A 290 6.90 -7.98 -15.70
CA ALA A 290 8.34 -7.82 -15.50
C ALA A 290 8.98 -8.82 -14.53
N TYR A 291 8.20 -9.51 -13.69
CA TYR A 291 8.72 -10.55 -12.78
C TYR A 291 8.74 -11.94 -13.43
N ASP A 292 8.01 -12.13 -14.52
CA ASP A 292 7.99 -13.38 -15.27
C ASP A 292 8.98 -13.31 -16.44
N PRO A 293 10.04 -14.14 -16.45
CA PRO A 293 11.01 -14.12 -17.56
C PRO A 293 10.45 -14.64 -18.87
N THR A 294 9.26 -15.28 -18.86
CA THR A 294 8.61 -15.84 -20.05
C THR A 294 7.64 -14.85 -20.71
N LEU A 295 7.31 -13.74 -20.03
CA LEU A 295 6.40 -12.71 -20.52
C LEU A 295 7.14 -11.47 -21.01
N SER A 296 6.52 -10.79 -21.95
CA SER A 296 6.95 -9.50 -22.51
C SER A 296 5.99 -8.37 -22.10
N GLU A 297 6.34 -7.13 -22.42
CA GLU A 297 5.47 -5.98 -22.22
C GLU A 297 4.21 -6.02 -23.12
N ALA A 298 4.22 -6.79 -24.19
CA ALA A 298 3.09 -6.93 -25.10
C ALA A 298 2.04 -7.94 -24.61
N ASP A 299 2.41 -8.80 -23.66
CA ASP A 299 1.49 -9.80 -23.12
C ASP A 299 0.44 -9.15 -22.20
N PRO A 300 -0.80 -9.68 -22.16
CA PRO A 300 -1.83 -9.23 -21.25
C PRO A 300 -1.33 -9.26 -19.79
N THR A 301 -1.56 -8.17 -19.07
CA THR A 301 -1.19 -8.08 -17.65
C THR A 301 -2.33 -8.60 -16.77
N LEU A 302 -1.99 -9.03 -15.57
CA LEU A 302 -2.98 -9.39 -14.55
C LEU A 302 -3.99 -8.25 -14.31
N ASP A 303 -3.52 -7.00 -14.32
CA ASP A 303 -4.38 -5.81 -14.17
C ASP A 303 -5.46 -5.73 -15.25
N VAL A 304 -5.13 -6.08 -16.50
CA VAL A 304 -6.10 -6.12 -17.60
C VAL A 304 -7.17 -7.17 -17.35
N ASP A 305 -6.79 -8.38 -16.98
CA ASP A 305 -7.72 -9.49 -16.76
C ASP A 305 -8.64 -9.22 -15.58
N LEU A 306 -8.11 -8.68 -14.47
CA LEU A 306 -8.92 -8.23 -13.33
C LEU A 306 -9.91 -7.14 -13.70
N CYS A 307 -9.46 -6.13 -14.46
CA CYS A 307 -10.33 -5.08 -14.94
C CYS A 307 -11.44 -5.62 -15.85
N MET A 308 -11.12 -6.58 -16.73
CA MET A 308 -12.12 -7.20 -17.62
C MET A 308 -13.12 -8.03 -16.81
N LYS A 309 -12.67 -8.80 -15.80
CA LYS A 309 -13.57 -9.49 -14.89
C LYS A 309 -14.55 -8.52 -14.21
N LEU A 310 -14.05 -7.45 -13.61
CA LEU A 310 -14.89 -6.43 -12.98
C LEU A 310 -15.86 -5.78 -13.96
N LYS A 311 -15.44 -5.54 -15.20
CA LYS A 311 -16.30 -5.03 -16.26
C LYS A 311 -17.45 -6.00 -16.58
N PHE A 312 -17.17 -7.27 -16.77
CA PHE A 312 -18.18 -8.29 -17.06
C PHE A 312 -19.16 -8.50 -15.90
N GLU A 313 -18.68 -8.37 -14.66
CA GLU A 313 -19.50 -8.42 -13.46
C GLU A 313 -20.28 -7.11 -13.18
N GLY A 314 -20.13 -6.07 -14.01
CA GLY A 314 -20.77 -4.76 -13.79
C GLY A 314 -20.18 -3.96 -12.62
N LYS A 315 -19.03 -4.36 -12.11
CA LYS A 315 -18.35 -3.77 -10.96
C LYS A 315 -17.28 -2.72 -11.32
N ALA A 316 -17.10 -2.42 -12.61
CA ALA A 316 -16.25 -1.34 -13.09
C ALA A 316 -17.08 -0.22 -13.71
N PHE A 317 -16.69 1.04 -13.44
CA PHE A 317 -17.26 2.23 -14.08
C PHE A 317 -16.40 2.72 -15.25
N ARG A 318 -15.06 2.71 -15.06
CA ARG A 318 -14.09 3.14 -16.08
C ARG A 318 -12.82 2.32 -16.01
N ILE A 319 -12.35 1.88 -17.17
CA ILE A 319 -11.07 1.19 -17.35
C ILE A 319 -10.33 1.94 -18.43
N GLU A 320 -9.12 2.42 -18.14
CA GLU A 320 -8.34 3.21 -19.08
C GLU A 320 -6.83 2.97 -18.87
N LYS A 321 -6.03 3.34 -19.86
CA LYS A 321 -4.59 3.41 -19.74
C LYS A 321 -4.20 4.77 -19.18
N HIS A 322 -3.45 4.75 -18.06
CA HIS A 322 -2.96 5.95 -17.40
C HIS A 322 -1.45 5.92 -17.27
N THR A 323 -0.80 7.05 -17.58
CA THR A 323 0.65 7.20 -17.40
C THR A 323 0.89 7.80 -16.04
N HIS A 324 1.65 7.10 -15.22
CA HIS A 324 2.02 7.55 -13.88
C HIS A 324 3.47 7.20 -13.55
N ASN A 325 4.02 7.86 -12.55
CA ASN A 325 5.38 7.64 -12.12
C ASN A 325 5.44 6.42 -11.19
N TYR A 326 6.25 5.40 -11.52
CA TYR A 326 6.33 4.14 -10.79
C TYR A 326 7.77 3.81 -10.37
N PRO A 327 8.03 3.36 -9.13
CA PRO A 327 9.37 3.07 -8.64
C PRO A 327 9.92 1.76 -9.21
N HIS A 328 11.19 1.79 -9.62
CA HIS A 328 11.97 0.65 -10.08
C HIS A 328 13.22 0.47 -9.22
N CYS A 329 13.65 -0.78 -9.08
CA CYS A 329 14.88 -1.10 -8.38
C CYS A 329 16.10 -0.68 -9.21
N TRP A 330 16.93 0.19 -8.69
CA TRP A 330 18.12 0.70 -9.37
C TRP A 330 19.16 -0.38 -9.74
N ARG A 331 19.10 -1.58 -9.10
CA ARG A 331 19.99 -2.71 -9.37
C ARG A 331 19.48 -3.65 -10.45
N THR A 332 18.18 -3.81 -10.58
CA THR A 332 17.58 -4.83 -11.45
C THR A 332 16.74 -4.24 -12.57
N ASP A 333 16.51 -2.93 -12.55
CA ASP A 333 15.61 -2.20 -13.45
C ASP A 333 14.15 -2.72 -13.47
N LYS A 334 13.78 -3.57 -12.49
CA LYS A 334 12.45 -4.14 -12.37
C LYS A 334 11.58 -3.30 -11.43
N PRO A 335 10.25 -3.29 -11.62
CA PRO A 335 9.31 -2.62 -10.73
C PRO A 335 9.49 -3.04 -9.27
N VAL A 336 9.10 -2.18 -8.35
CA VAL A 336 9.12 -2.42 -6.91
C VAL A 336 7.71 -2.70 -6.43
N LEU A 337 7.54 -3.58 -5.45
CA LEU A 337 6.31 -3.75 -4.69
C LEU A 337 6.45 -3.07 -3.33
N TYR A 338 5.36 -2.51 -2.79
CA TYR A 338 5.28 -2.25 -1.37
C TYR A 338 4.85 -3.55 -0.68
N TYR A 339 5.63 -3.99 0.32
CA TYR A 339 5.50 -5.33 0.88
C TYR A 339 5.79 -5.35 2.38
N PRO A 340 5.04 -6.11 3.20
CA PRO A 340 5.34 -6.25 4.63
C PRO A 340 6.60 -7.09 4.82
N LEU A 341 7.61 -6.49 5.41
CA LEU A 341 8.85 -7.17 5.73
C LEU A 341 9.13 -7.09 7.24
N ASP A 342 9.41 -8.24 7.82
CA ASP A 342 9.93 -8.31 9.18
C ASP A 342 11.30 -7.63 9.22
N SER A 343 11.49 -6.78 10.20
CA SER A 343 12.72 -5.99 10.34
C SER A 343 13.01 -5.72 11.81
N TRP A 344 14.26 -5.42 12.11
CA TRP A 344 14.67 -4.88 13.41
C TRP A 344 14.67 -3.36 13.34
N PHE A 345 14.08 -2.75 14.36
CA PHE A 345 13.92 -1.31 14.45
C PHE A 345 14.59 -0.77 15.70
N ILE A 346 15.15 0.43 15.59
CA ILE A 346 15.48 1.27 16.74
C ILE A 346 14.32 2.23 16.97
N ARG A 347 13.75 2.23 18.19
CA ARG A 347 12.63 3.10 18.59
C ARG A 347 13.12 4.54 18.80
N THR A 348 13.52 5.18 17.72
CA THR A 348 13.99 6.57 17.72
C THR A 348 12.91 7.56 18.11
N THR A 349 11.63 7.23 17.86
CA THR A 349 10.48 8.04 18.28
C THR A 349 10.37 8.19 19.79
N ALA A 350 10.84 7.22 20.58
CA ALA A 350 10.84 7.29 22.04
C ALA A 350 11.73 8.40 22.63
N VAL A 351 12.69 8.88 21.84
CA VAL A 351 13.64 9.95 22.25
C VAL A 351 13.53 11.20 21.38
N LYS A 352 12.53 11.27 20.49
CA LYS A 352 12.33 12.33 19.51
C LYS A 352 12.31 13.71 20.14
N ASP A 353 11.48 13.94 21.15
CA ASP A 353 11.33 15.27 21.78
C ASP A 353 12.64 15.74 22.43
N ARG A 354 13.38 14.77 23.05
CA ARG A 354 14.69 15.07 23.61
C ARG A 354 15.72 15.43 22.54
N LEU A 355 15.71 14.74 21.40
CA LEU A 355 16.57 15.04 20.25
C LEU A 355 16.29 16.44 19.67
N ILE A 356 15.01 16.80 19.54
CA ILE A 356 14.60 18.15 19.12
C ILE A 356 15.07 19.22 20.10
N ALA A 357 14.87 18.98 21.40
CA ALA A 357 15.32 19.90 22.44
C ALA A 357 16.84 20.09 22.42
N LEU A 358 17.61 19.01 22.30
CA LEU A 358 19.08 19.06 22.23
C LEU A 358 19.57 19.72 20.95
N ASN A 359 18.91 19.51 19.80
CA ASN A 359 19.25 20.19 18.54
C ASN A 359 19.18 21.73 18.67
N ARG A 360 18.23 22.24 19.46
CA ARG A 360 18.09 23.68 19.70
C ARG A 360 19.20 24.30 20.56
N THR A 361 20.00 23.47 21.24
CA THR A 361 21.13 23.94 22.04
C THR A 361 22.44 24.03 21.26
N ILE A 362 22.45 23.55 20.01
CA ILE A 362 23.63 23.55 19.14
C ILE A 362 23.74 24.91 18.42
N ASP A 363 24.92 25.51 18.46
CA ASP A 363 25.24 26.72 17.69
C ASP A 363 25.56 26.35 16.22
N TRP A 364 24.52 26.16 15.43
CA TRP A 364 24.64 25.77 14.02
C TRP A 364 25.22 26.88 13.15
N LYS A 365 26.18 26.53 12.26
CA LYS A 365 26.76 27.42 11.28
C LYS A 365 26.63 26.82 9.86
N PRO A 366 25.71 27.28 9.01
CA PRO A 366 24.66 28.27 9.24
C PRO A 366 23.53 27.80 10.14
N GLU A 367 22.84 28.69 10.82
CA GLU A 367 21.71 28.43 11.70
C GLU A 367 20.59 27.64 10.98
N SER A 368 20.39 27.89 9.69
CA SER A 368 19.39 27.20 8.85
C SER A 368 19.59 25.67 8.75
N THR A 369 20.78 25.16 9.06
CA THR A 369 21.00 23.69 9.12
C THR A 369 20.24 23.08 10.28
N GLY A 370 20.28 23.70 11.45
CA GLY A 370 19.62 23.23 12.66
C GLY A 370 18.11 23.40 12.66
N SER A 371 17.62 24.58 12.23
CA SER A 371 16.19 24.88 12.15
C SER A 371 15.52 24.38 10.87
N GLY A 372 16.29 24.23 9.79
CA GLY A 372 15.82 23.78 8.47
C GLY A 372 15.89 22.25 8.31
N ARG A 373 16.85 21.77 7.48
CA ARG A 373 16.91 20.38 7.05
C ARG A 373 17.00 19.38 8.21
N PHE A 374 17.90 19.61 9.16
CA PHE A 374 18.11 18.68 10.27
C PHE A 374 16.96 18.75 11.29
N GLY A 375 16.51 19.96 11.66
CA GLY A 375 15.38 20.15 12.56
C GLY A 375 14.10 19.53 12.02
N LYS A 376 13.77 19.78 10.76
CA LYS A 376 12.60 19.16 10.10
C LYS A 376 12.71 17.65 10.02
N TRP A 377 13.90 17.10 9.81
CA TRP A 377 14.11 15.65 9.84
C TRP A 377 13.83 15.08 11.25
N LEU A 378 14.27 15.74 12.32
CA LEU A 378 13.95 15.34 13.69
C LEU A 378 12.44 15.45 14.00
N GLU A 379 11.78 16.52 13.54
CA GLU A 379 10.33 16.70 13.72
C GLU A 379 9.50 15.61 13.03
N ASN A 380 10.00 15.06 11.93
CA ASN A 380 9.37 13.96 11.18
C ASN A 380 10.02 12.59 11.46
N LEU A 381 10.76 12.45 12.56
CA LEU A 381 11.45 11.22 12.90
C LEU A 381 10.47 10.07 13.08
N VAL A 382 10.76 8.96 12.41
CA VAL A 382 10.10 7.66 12.56
C VAL A 382 11.09 6.65 13.12
N ASP A 383 10.63 5.50 13.60
CA ASP A 383 11.51 4.43 14.06
C ASP A 383 12.44 3.96 12.94
N TRP A 384 13.70 3.80 13.27
CA TRP A 384 14.73 3.48 12.28
C TRP A 384 14.72 1.99 11.94
N ASN A 385 14.34 1.64 10.72
CA ASN A 385 14.48 0.30 10.17
C ASN A 385 15.96 -0.01 9.90
N LEU A 386 16.52 -0.88 10.72
CA LEU A 386 17.94 -1.17 10.74
C LEU A 386 18.33 -2.35 9.84
N SER A 387 17.50 -3.39 9.77
CA SER A 387 17.88 -4.66 9.12
C SER A 387 17.72 -4.61 7.59
N ARG A 388 18.57 -5.36 6.92
CA ARG A 388 18.51 -5.65 5.48
C ARG A 388 18.79 -7.13 5.25
N SER A 389 18.09 -7.76 4.31
CA SER A 389 18.35 -9.14 3.88
C SER A 389 19.52 -9.17 2.90
N ARG A 390 20.73 -8.96 3.42
CA ARG A 390 21.97 -8.90 2.64
C ARG A 390 23.09 -9.65 3.31
N TYR A 391 23.91 -10.34 2.53
CA TYR A 391 25.05 -11.09 3.04
C TYR A 391 26.29 -10.23 3.34
N TRP A 392 26.42 -9.05 2.69
CA TRP A 392 27.53 -8.15 2.92
C TRP A 392 27.13 -6.99 3.83
N GLY A 393 27.68 -7.01 5.03
CA GLY A 393 27.43 -6.01 6.08
C GLY A 393 27.72 -6.55 7.45
N THR A 394 27.66 -5.70 8.47
CA THR A 394 27.77 -6.12 9.88
C THR A 394 26.52 -6.92 10.26
N PRO A 395 26.64 -8.18 10.70
CA PRO A 395 25.49 -8.97 11.12
C PRO A 395 24.88 -8.38 12.40
N LEU A 396 23.56 -8.50 12.56
CA LEU A 396 22.90 -8.16 13.81
C LEU A 396 23.22 -9.23 14.88
N PRO A 397 23.65 -8.82 16.09
CA PRO A 397 24.08 -9.75 17.13
C PRO A 397 22.89 -10.33 17.92
N ILE A 398 21.84 -10.76 17.23
CA ILE A 398 20.60 -11.24 17.83
C ILE A 398 20.44 -12.72 17.52
N TRP A 399 20.48 -13.53 18.56
CA TRP A 399 20.27 -14.96 18.51
C TRP A 399 18.86 -15.30 18.96
N ALA A 400 18.26 -16.27 18.31
CA ALA A 400 16.92 -16.74 18.60
C ALA A 400 16.92 -18.26 18.73
N THR A 401 16.05 -18.80 19.57
CA THR A 401 15.66 -20.23 19.51
C THR A 401 14.87 -20.52 18.24
N GLU A 402 14.79 -21.78 17.81
CA GLU A 402 14.07 -22.17 16.59
C GLU A 402 12.59 -21.76 16.63
N ASP A 403 11.97 -21.82 17.79
CA ASP A 403 10.59 -21.39 18.04
C ASP A 403 10.45 -19.88 18.23
N HIS A 404 11.56 -19.12 18.18
CA HIS A 404 11.62 -17.69 18.47
C HIS A 404 11.11 -17.29 19.88
N GLY A 405 11.00 -18.24 20.80
CA GLY A 405 10.54 -17.99 22.17
C GLY A 405 11.54 -17.22 23.01
N GLU A 406 12.84 -17.40 22.75
CA GLU A 406 13.90 -16.69 23.43
C GLU A 406 14.76 -15.90 22.43
N LEU A 407 15.11 -14.67 22.81
CA LEU A 407 15.98 -13.79 22.05
C LEU A 407 17.12 -13.28 22.93
N LYS A 408 18.35 -13.33 22.42
CA LYS A 408 19.53 -12.80 23.09
C LYS A 408 20.33 -11.89 22.17
N CYS A 409 20.55 -10.65 22.61
CA CYS A 409 21.42 -9.71 21.91
C CYS A 409 22.81 -9.76 22.55
N ILE A 410 23.84 -10.04 21.76
CA ILE A 410 25.22 -10.22 22.19
C ILE A 410 26.00 -8.94 21.91
N GLY A 411 26.76 -8.44 22.91
CA GLY A 411 27.50 -7.18 22.79
C GLY A 411 28.99 -7.34 22.43
N SER A 412 29.55 -8.55 22.51
CA SER A 412 30.95 -8.87 22.15
C SER A 412 31.11 -10.36 21.85
N VAL A 413 32.26 -10.75 21.34
CA VAL A 413 32.63 -12.15 21.12
C VAL A 413 33.12 -12.80 22.45
N ALA A 414 33.58 -12.01 23.40
CA ALA A 414 34.07 -12.44 24.71
C ALA A 414 32.94 -12.72 25.72
#